data_10574f7db1aaec5dcdff312d4a8cd52c
#
_entry.id   10574f7db1aaec5dcdff312d4a8cd52c
#
_cell.length_a   1.000
_cell.length_b   1.000
_cell.length_c   1.000
_cell.angle_alpha   90.00
_cell.angle_beta   90.00
_cell.angle_gamma   90.00
#
_symmetry.space_group_name_H-M   'P 1'
#
loop_
_entity.id
_entity.type
_entity.pdbx_description
1 polymer ?
#
loop_
_entity_poly.entity_id
_entity_poly.type
_entity_poly.pdbx_seq_one_letter_code
_entity_poly.pdbx_strand_id
1 'polypeptide(L)'
;ADRRHSRVAERIGGNFPPVVISDRSNGDFEFDHASQPDYIYIGKEDPENLPDNFRLLVDAHFWKERPNAYPFFIASEIDELKDYSVPLKFIRLTYRDLTDRVIEVLKQDKSVIVILSTHHRNGIAAERAAMHHLLAAGCDVPVILHRDYRETDIEALQLKAAVDFGTLLLDGFGDGIMLHNEGCETMVTDSCMFGILQATR
;
A
#
# COMPACT_ATOMS: atom_id res chain seq x y z
N ALA A 1 12.51 2.43 17.88
CA ALA A 1 11.15 2.23 18.42
C ALA A 1 10.71 0.80 18.13
N ASP A 2 9.93 0.20 19.02
CA ASP A 2 9.37 -1.12 18.75
C ASP A 2 8.38 -0.98 17.60
N ARG A 3 8.50 -1.86 16.61
CA ARG A 3 7.61 -1.86 15.46
C ARG A 3 6.17 -2.16 15.93
N ARG A 4 5.18 -1.47 15.33
CA ARG A 4 3.77 -1.80 15.55
C ARG A 4 3.51 -3.27 15.20
N HIS A 5 2.90 -3.99 16.12
CA HIS A 5 2.47 -5.36 15.85
C HIS A 5 1.14 -5.34 15.09
N SER A 6 1.21 -5.55 13.77
CA SER A 6 0.06 -5.84 12.94
C SER A 6 -0.18 -7.35 12.88
N ARG A 7 -1.42 -7.77 12.63
CA ARG A 7 -1.70 -9.18 12.29
C ARG A 7 -1.04 -9.54 10.98
N VAL A 8 -0.88 -10.84 10.74
CA VAL A 8 -0.39 -11.35 9.48
C VAL A 8 -1.56 -11.64 8.54
N ALA A 9 -1.50 -11.11 7.31
CA ALA A 9 -2.34 -11.52 6.19
C ALA A 9 -1.41 -11.96 5.05
N GLU A 10 -1.39 -13.26 4.75
CA GLU A 10 -0.42 -13.90 3.87
C GLU A 10 1.02 -13.58 4.29
N ARG A 11 1.72 -12.71 3.56
CA ARG A 11 3.10 -12.28 3.84
C ARG A 11 3.21 -10.80 4.20
N ILE A 12 2.11 -10.17 4.60
CA ILE A 12 2.07 -8.76 4.99
C ILE A 12 1.76 -8.66 6.48
N GLY A 13 2.51 -7.83 7.18
CA GLY A 13 2.34 -7.61 8.62
C GLY A 13 3.15 -8.54 9.50
N GLY A 14 2.94 -8.44 10.80
CA GLY A 14 3.68 -9.20 11.82
C GLY A 14 5.18 -8.95 11.76
N ASN A 15 5.94 -10.03 11.66
CA ASN A 15 7.41 -9.99 11.55
C ASN A 15 7.93 -10.07 10.11
N PHE A 16 7.04 -10.08 9.12
CA PHE A 16 7.48 -10.05 7.72
C PHE A 16 8.12 -8.71 7.36
N PRO A 17 9.11 -8.70 6.46
CA PRO A 17 9.65 -7.44 5.92
C PRO A 17 8.54 -6.61 5.27
N PRO A 18 8.61 -5.27 5.35
CA PRO A 18 7.68 -4.41 4.62
C PRO A 18 7.72 -4.69 3.12
N VAL A 19 6.53 -4.71 2.50
CA VAL A 19 6.39 -5.00 1.07
C VAL A 19 6.44 -3.72 0.22
N VAL A 20 6.81 -3.88 -1.06
CA VAL A 20 6.71 -2.84 -2.10
C VAL A 20 5.52 -3.14 -2.99
N ILE A 21 4.63 -2.16 -3.16
CA ILE A 21 3.57 -2.18 -4.16
C ILE A 21 3.92 -1.15 -5.24
N SER A 22 4.13 -1.63 -6.47
CA SER A 22 4.36 -0.76 -7.63
C SER A 22 3.04 -0.36 -8.27
N ASP A 23 2.83 0.94 -8.48
CA ASP A 23 1.66 1.43 -9.21
C ASP A 23 1.96 1.43 -10.71
N ARG A 24 1.28 0.55 -11.42
CA ARG A 24 1.35 0.36 -12.87
C ARG A 24 0.02 0.63 -13.57
N SER A 25 -0.86 1.40 -12.92
CA SER A 25 -2.15 1.80 -13.49
C SER A 25 -2.04 2.69 -14.74
N ASN A 26 -0.83 3.19 -15.02
CA ASN A 26 -0.47 3.91 -16.24
C ASN A 26 -0.19 3.00 -17.45
N GLY A 27 -0.18 1.66 -17.28
CA GLY A 27 0.09 0.69 -18.33
C GLY A 27 1.58 0.46 -18.63
N ASP A 28 2.49 1.02 -17.82
CA ASP A 28 3.93 0.74 -17.93
C ASP A 28 4.25 -0.54 -17.17
N PHE A 29 4.60 -1.62 -17.89
CA PHE A 29 4.95 -2.93 -17.33
C PHE A 29 6.43 -3.31 -17.53
N GLU A 30 7.29 -2.31 -17.66
CA GLU A 30 8.73 -2.53 -17.64
C GLU A 30 9.23 -2.66 -16.19
N PHE A 31 9.99 -3.71 -15.90
CA PHE A 31 10.53 -4.01 -14.58
C PHE A 31 12.03 -4.19 -14.63
N ASP A 32 12.73 -3.67 -13.64
CA ASP A 32 14.11 -4.02 -13.39
C ASP A 32 14.18 -5.43 -12.78
N HIS A 33 14.98 -6.32 -13.39
CA HIS A 33 15.18 -7.68 -12.88
C HIS A 33 15.80 -7.74 -11.48
N ALA A 34 16.49 -6.67 -11.05
CA ALA A 34 17.13 -6.59 -9.74
C ALA A 34 16.18 -6.13 -8.62
N SER A 35 15.04 -5.51 -8.97
CA SER A 35 14.13 -4.84 -8.05
C SER A 35 12.68 -5.14 -8.40
N GLN A 36 12.25 -6.39 -8.18
CA GLN A 36 10.86 -6.77 -8.44
C GLN A 36 9.96 -6.42 -7.26
N PRO A 37 8.86 -5.67 -7.47
CA PRO A 37 7.88 -5.38 -6.44
C PRO A 37 7.16 -6.65 -5.96
N ASP A 38 6.72 -6.64 -4.71
CA ASP A 38 5.96 -7.75 -4.14
C ASP A 38 4.54 -7.83 -4.72
N TYR A 39 3.96 -6.67 -5.02
CA TYR A 39 2.64 -6.52 -5.63
C TYR A 39 2.66 -5.42 -6.69
N ILE A 40 1.75 -5.54 -7.65
CA ILE A 40 1.58 -4.58 -8.74
C ILE A 40 0.12 -4.13 -8.78
N TYR A 41 -0.12 -2.84 -8.62
CA TYR A 41 -1.44 -2.27 -8.81
C TYR A 41 -1.64 -1.91 -10.29
N ILE A 42 -2.62 -2.52 -10.93
CA ILE A 42 -2.91 -2.35 -12.37
C ILE A 42 -4.21 -1.57 -12.61
N GLY A 43 -4.92 -1.18 -11.56
CA GLY A 43 -6.18 -0.46 -11.70
C GLY A 43 -7.25 -1.27 -12.42
N LYS A 44 -7.73 -0.76 -13.53
CA LYS A 44 -8.81 -1.37 -14.34
C LYS A 44 -8.30 -2.28 -15.45
N GLU A 45 -7.06 -2.07 -15.85
CA GLU A 45 -6.49 -2.75 -17.00
C GLU A 45 -5.92 -4.10 -16.58
N ASP A 46 -6.31 -5.14 -17.32
CA ASP A 46 -5.76 -6.48 -17.17
C ASP A 46 -4.86 -6.78 -18.36
N PRO A 47 -3.54 -6.57 -18.24
CA PRO A 47 -2.63 -6.82 -19.33
C PRO A 47 -2.52 -8.32 -19.60
N GLU A 48 -2.75 -8.72 -20.85
CA GLU A 48 -2.76 -10.12 -21.29
C GLU A 48 -1.41 -10.84 -21.16
N ASN A 49 -0.30 -10.11 -20.92
CA ASN A 49 1.07 -10.60 -21.03
C ASN A 49 1.93 -10.42 -19.77
N LEU A 50 1.34 -10.23 -18.59
CA LEU A 50 2.13 -10.23 -17.36
C LEU A 50 2.55 -11.66 -16.98
N PRO A 51 3.80 -11.85 -16.53
CA PRO A 51 4.23 -13.14 -16.01
C PRO A 51 3.35 -13.62 -14.83
N ASP A 52 3.03 -14.91 -14.80
CA ASP A 52 2.14 -15.51 -13.78
C ASP A 52 2.66 -15.40 -12.33
N ASN A 53 3.92 -15.06 -12.15
CA ASN A 53 4.54 -14.91 -10.83
C ASN A 53 4.24 -13.55 -10.15
N PHE A 54 3.67 -12.58 -10.87
CA PHE A 54 3.28 -11.31 -10.28
C PHE A 54 1.99 -11.41 -9.47
N ARG A 55 1.95 -10.71 -8.34
CA ARG A 55 0.75 -10.56 -7.52
C ARG A 55 0.09 -9.23 -7.87
N LEU A 56 -1.13 -9.31 -8.40
CA LEU A 56 -1.82 -8.18 -8.98
C LEU A 56 -2.89 -7.63 -8.02
N LEU A 57 -2.98 -6.31 -7.94
CA LEU A 57 -4.08 -5.60 -7.32
C LEU A 57 -4.93 -4.98 -8.42
N VAL A 58 -6.20 -5.36 -8.47
CA VAL A 58 -7.16 -4.95 -9.51
C VAL A 58 -8.33 -4.25 -8.85
N ASP A 59 -8.78 -3.12 -9.39
CA ASP A 59 -9.97 -2.44 -8.87
C ASP A 59 -11.14 -3.41 -8.73
N ALA A 60 -11.81 -3.43 -7.58
CA ALA A 60 -12.76 -4.48 -7.20
C ALA A 60 -13.84 -4.74 -8.24
N HIS A 61 -14.38 -3.69 -8.88
CA HIS A 61 -15.41 -3.83 -9.92
C HIS A 61 -14.91 -4.48 -11.23
N PHE A 62 -13.58 -4.50 -11.45
CA PHE A 62 -12.95 -5.12 -12.63
C PHE A 62 -12.24 -6.43 -12.29
N TRP A 63 -12.12 -6.73 -10.99
CA TRP A 63 -11.48 -7.94 -10.52
C TRP A 63 -12.23 -9.20 -10.93
N LYS A 64 -11.49 -10.20 -11.36
CA LYS A 64 -11.99 -11.55 -11.63
C LYS A 64 -11.16 -12.54 -10.81
N GLU A 65 -11.82 -13.56 -10.27
CA GLU A 65 -11.18 -14.60 -9.49
C GLU A 65 -10.15 -15.34 -10.33
N ARG A 66 -8.87 -15.21 -9.93
CA ARG A 66 -7.76 -15.94 -10.51
C ARG A 66 -6.59 -16.00 -9.51
N PRO A 67 -5.66 -16.95 -9.66
CA PRO A 67 -4.46 -17.00 -8.83
C PRO A 67 -3.67 -15.69 -8.90
N ASN A 68 -3.12 -15.27 -7.75
CA ASN A 68 -2.28 -14.09 -7.60
C ASN A 68 -2.93 -12.74 -8.02
N ALA A 69 -4.24 -12.65 -8.07
CA ALA A 69 -4.95 -11.39 -8.29
C ALA A 69 -5.92 -11.12 -7.12
N TYR A 70 -5.84 -9.91 -6.58
CA TYR A 70 -6.56 -9.49 -5.39
C TYR A 70 -7.37 -8.22 -5.65
N PRO A 71 -8.60 -8.11 -5.10
CA PRO A 71 -9.42 -6.93 -5.30
C PRO A 71 -8.91 -5.75 -4.48
N PHE A 72 -8.94 -4.57 -5.12
CA PHE A 72 -8.55 -3.28 -4.56
C PHE A 72 -9.78 -2.38 -4.48
N PHE A 73 -10.09 -1.91 -3.27
CA PHE A 73 -11.27 -1.12 -2.95
C PHE A 73 -10.90 0.32 -2.62
N ILE A 74 -11.84 1.22 -2.78
CA ILE A 74 -11.79 2.59 -2.24
C ILE A 74 -12.72 2.74 -1.03
N ALA A 75 -12.60 3.84 -0.29
CA ALA A 75 -13.33 4.04 0.97
C ALA A 75 -14.86 3.89 0.85
N SER A 76 -15.46 4.33 -0.26
CA SER A 76 -16.89 4.20 -0.52
C SER A 76 -17.38 2.76 -0.68
N GLU A 77 -16.48 1.83 -0.95
CA GLU A 77 -16.75 0.41 -1.20
C GLU A 77 -16.54 -0.47 0.06
N ILE A 78 -16.40 0.15 1.24
CA ILE A 78 -16.13 -0.57 2.49
C ILE A 78 -17.17 -1.68 2.78
N ASP A 79 -18.42 -1.48 2.42
CA ASP A 79 -19.49 -2.44 2.65
C ASP A 79 -19.46 -3.63 1.68
N GLU A 80 -18.77 -3.48 0.56
CA GLU A 80 -18.63 -4.53 -0.46
C GLU A 80 -17.55 -5.56 -0.08
N LEU A 81 -16.65 -5.25 0.87
CA LEU A 81 -15.60 -6.17 1.31
C LEU A 81 -16.13 -7.56 1.69
N LYS A 82 -17.31 -7.61 2.31
CA LYS A 82 -17.96 -8.85 2.75
C LYS A 82 -18.39 -9.78 1.60
N ASP A 83 -18.58 -9.22 0.41
CA ASP A 83 -19.05 -9.94 -0.77
C ASP A 83 -17.92 -10.70 -1.49
N TYR A 84 -16.68 -10.49 -1.07
CA TYR A 84 -15.49 -11.12 -1.65
C TYR A 84 -14.85 -12.09 -0.66
N SER A 85 -14.87 -13.39 -0.98
CA SER A 85 -14.23 -14.44 -0.19
C SER A 85 -12.88 -14.81 -0.76
N VAL A 86 -11.87 -13.97 -0.49
CA VAL A 86 -10.50 -14.11 -1.00
C VAL A 86 -9.48 -13.95 0.13
N PRO A 87 -8.25 -14.50 -0.01
CA PRO A 87 -7.25 -14.48 1.06
C PRO A 87 -6.72 -13.08 1.37
N LEU A 88 -6.70 -12.19 0.39
CA LEU A 88 -6.28 -10.78 0.54
C LEU A 88 -7.27 -9.84 -0.15
N LYS A 89 -7.53 -8.71 0.51
CA LYS A 89 -8.28 -7.56 -0.01
C LYS A 89 -7.51 -6.29 0.36
N PHE A 90 -7.42 -5.37 -0.57
CA PHE A 90 -6.76 -4.10 -0.33
C PHE A 90 -7.80 -2.99 -0.36
N ILE A 91 -7.77 -2.08 0.61
CA ILE A 91 -8.66 -0.93 0.64
C ILE A 91 -7.88 0.35 0.89
N ARG A 92 -8.07 1.35 0.01
CA ARG A 92 -7.47 2.66 0.16
C ARG A 92 -8.35 3.56 1.04
N LEU A 93 -7.77 4.02 2.14
CA LEU A 93 -8.39 4.85 3.14
C LEU A 93 -7.50 6.06 3.47
N THR A 94 -8.13 7.15 3.88
CA THR A 94 -7.47 8.28 4.53
C THR A 94 -7.75 8.28 6.03
N TYR A 95 -7.08 9.14 6.80
CA TYR A 95 -7.39 9.28 8.24
C TYR A 95 -8.87 9.58 8.51
N ARG A 96 -9.51 10.37 7.64
CA ARG A 96 -10.94 10.75 7.79
C ARG A 96 -11.89 9.57 7.60
N ASP A 97 -11.48 8.55 6.87
CA ASP A 97 -12.30 7.36 6.60
C ASP A 97 -12.28 6.38 7.77
N LEU A 98 -11.34 6.52 8.71
CA LEU A 98 -11.19 5.65 9.88
C LEU A 98 -12.21 5.98 10.97
N THR A 99 -13.49 5.85 10.66
CA THR A 99 -14.59 5.94 11.62
C THR A 99 -14.67 4.67 12.48
N ASP A 100 -15.35 4.72 13.63
CA ASP A 100 -15.54 3.54 14.48
C ASP A 100 -16.13 2.36 13.71
N ARG A 101 -17.08 2.62 12.82
CA ARG A 101 -17.68 1.60 11.96
C ARG A 101 -16.66 0.96 11.03
N VAL A 102 -15.83 1.75 10.34
CA VAL A 102 -14.79 1.26 9.45
C VAL A 102 -13.76 0.44 10.23
N ILE A 103 -13.34 0.92 11.39
CA ILE A 103 -12.40 0.22 12.28
C ILE A 103 -12.95 -1.14 12.68
N GLU A 104 -14.25 -1.24 13.02
CA GLU A 104 -14.86 -2.53 13.36
C GLU A 104 -14.86 -3.50 12.17
N VAL A 105 -15.14 -3.04 10.95
CA VAL A 105 -15.02 -3.86 9.74
C VAL A 105 -13.59 -4.37 9.57
N LEU A 106 -12.59 -3.48 9.73
CA LEU A 106 -11.17 -3.83 9.61
C LEU A 106 -10.71 -4.84 10.68
N LYS A 107 -11.29 -4.80 11.88
CA LYS A 107 -11.01 -5.77 12.94
C LYS A 107 -11.59 -7.14 12.63
N GLN A 108 -12.79 -7.19 12.06
CA GLN A 108 -13.53 -8.43 11.80
C GLN A 108 -12.97 -9.17 10.58
N ASP A 109 -12.71 -8.48 9.48
CA ASP A 109 -12.20 -9.08 8.25
C ASP A 109 -10.68 -9.18 8.26
N LYS A 110 -10.17 -10.37 8.55
CA LYS A 110 -8.73 -10.62 8.68
C LYS A 110 -7.96 -10.66 7.36
N SER A 111 -8.66 -10.68 6.22
CA SER A 111 -8.05 -10.64 4.89
C SER A 111 -7.71 -9.23 4.39
N VAL A 112 -8.17 -8.18 5.10
CA VAL A 112 -8.04 -6.79 4.66
C VAL A 112 -6.65 -6.23 4.99
N ILE A 113 -6.07 -5.54 4.01
CA ILE A 113 -4.89 -4.68 4.09
C ILE A 113 -5.33 -3.24 3.81
N VAL A 114 -4.91 -2.30 4.62
CA VAL A 114 -5.18 -0.88 4.41
C VAL A 114 -4.06 -0.24 3.60
N ILE A 115 -4.41 0.44 2.50
CA ILE A 115 -3.54 1.38 1.80
C ILE A 115 -3.86 2.76 2.38
N LEU A 116 -3.00 3.24 3.28
CA LEU A 116 -3.21 4.52 3.97
C LEU A 116 -2.69 5.66 3.12
N SER A 117 -3.60 6.46 2.60
CA SER A 117 -3.33 7.61 1.75
C SER A 117 -3.56 8.93 2.47
N THR A 118 -2.97 9.99 1.97
CA THR A 118 -3.25 11.34 2.44
C THR A 118 -3.12 12.34 1.29
N HIS A 119 -4.03 13.30 1.26
CA HIS A 119 -3.96 14.50 0.42
C HIS A 119 -3.63 15.75 1.26
N HIS A 120 -3.29 15.55 2.53
CA HIS A 120 -2.99 16.65 3.44
C HIS A 120 -1.60 17.22 3.16
N ARG A 121 -1.44 18.55 3.24
CA ARG A 121 -0.15 19.21 3.04
C ARG A 121 0.94 18.68 4.00
N ASN A 122 0.57 18.36 5.23
CA ASN A 122 1.43 17.66 6.20
C ASN A 122 1.00 16.18 6.26
N GLY A 123 1.40 15.43 5.24
CA GLY A 123 1.03 14.02 5.08
C GLY A 123 1.54 13.13 6.21
N ILE A 124 2.78 13.34 6.66
CA ILE A 124 3.39 12.58 7.77
C ILE A 124 2.54 12.68 9.04
N ALA A 125 2.11 13.90 9.40
CA ALA A 125 1.29 14.10 10.59
C ALA A 125 -0.08 13.40 10.46
N ALA A 126 -0.71 13.48 9.28
CA ALA A 126 -2.00 12.84 9.04
C ALA A 126 -1.91 11.29 9.13
N GLU A 127 -0.90 10.70 8.51
CA GLU A 127 -0.70 9.24 8.58
C GLU A 127 -0.27 8.80 9.97
N ARG A 128 0.60 9.55 10.66
CA ARG A 128 0.95 9.27 12.05
C ARG A 128 -0.29 9.30 12.95
N ALA A 129 -1.18 10.29 12.78
CA ALA A 129 -2.45 10.35 13.49
C ALA A 129 -3.33 9.13 13.20
N ALA A 130 -3.42 8.70 11.94
CA ALA A 130 -4.15 7.50 11.56
C ALA A 130 -3.58 6.25 12.23
N MET A 131 -2.25 6.08 12.26
CA MET A 131 -1.61 4.95 12.89
C MET A 131 -1.86 4.91 14.40
N HIS A 132 -1.78 6.07 15.08
CA HIS A 132 -2.12 6.17 16.51
C HIS A 132 -3.60 5.90 16.77
N HIS A 133 -4.49 6.31 15.87
CA HIS A 133 -5.92 6.05 15.99
C HIS A 133 -6.21 4.54 15.89
N LEU A 134 -5.61 3.84 14.93
CA LEU A 134 -5.71 2.38 14.82
C LEU A 134 -5.16 1.67 16.07
N LEU A 135 -4.02 2.13 16.61
CA LEU A 135 -3.44 1.59 17.84
C LEU A 135 -4.38 1.79 19.03
N ALA A 136 -4.91 2.99 19.23
CA ALA A 136 -5.83 3.31 20.34
C ALA A 136 -7.12 2.49 20.25
N ALA A 137 -7.59 2.20 19.04
CA ALA A 137 -8.75 1.34 18.79
C ALA A 137 -8.46 -0.15 18.93
N GLY A 138 -7.22 -0.56 19.16
CA GLY A 138 -6.81 -1.98 19.18
C GLY A 138 -6.99 -2.67 17.82
N CYS A 139 -6.87 -1.92 16.72
CA CYS A 139 -6.97 -2.45 15.37
C CYS A 139 -5.59 -2.86 14.86
N ASP A 140 -5.39 -4.14 14.65
CA ASP A 140 -4.14 -4.76 14.22
C ASP A 140 -4.00 -4.92 12.70
N VAL A 141 -4.86 -4.27 11.91
CA VAL A 141 -4.86 -4.35 10.45
C VAL A 141 -3.49 -3.97 9.87
N PRO A 142 -2.92 -4.74 8.92
CA PRO A 142 -1.70 -4.33 8.23
C PRO A 142 -1.92 -3.06 7.41
N VAL A 143 -0.92 -2.19 7.38
CA VAL A 143 -1.01 -0.86 6.73
C VAL A 143 0.15 -0.66 5.77
N ILE A 144 -0.18 -0.37 4.53
CA ILE A 144 0.75 0.09 3.50
C ILE A 144 0.66 1.62 3.44
N LEU A 145 1.79 2.30 3.59
CA LEU A 145 1.86 3.76 3.46
C LEU A 145 1.83 4.14 1.98
N HIS A 146 1.01 5.11 1.61
CA HIS A 146 0.84 5.52 0.22
C HIS A 146 1.02 7.01 0.00
N ARG A 147 1.71 7.37 -1.10
CA ARG A 147 1.89 8.74 -1.56
C ARG A 147 1.66 8.88 -3.06
N ASP A 148 1.11 10.04 -3.44
CA ASP A 148 1.03 10.51 -4.82
C ASP A 148 1.91 11.74 -5.01
N TYR A 149 2.83 11.68 -5.98
CA TYR A 149 3.72 12.78 -6.33
C TYR A 149 3.67 13.12 -7.83
N ARG A 150 4.26 14.26 -8.16
CA ARG A 150 4.47 14.75 -9.53
C ARG A 150 5.87 15.31 -9.69
N GLU A 151 6.84 14.69 -9.04
CA GLU A 151 8.23 15.12 -9.08
C GLU A 151 8.90 14.69 -10.38
N THR A 152 9.48 15.65 -11.10
CA THR A 152 10.24 15.41 -12.33
C THR A 152 11.74 15.29 -12.08
N ASP A 153 12.22 15.77 -10.95
CA ASP A 153 13.58 15.64 -10.49
C ASP A 153 13.73 14.41 -9.60
N ILE A 154 14.64 13.52 -9.97
CA ILE A 154 14.90 12.27 -9.27
C ILE A 154 15.40 12.50 -7.84
N GLU A 155 16.28 13.48 -7.63
CA GLU A 155 16.81 13.81 -6.29
C GLU A 155 15.71 14.36 -5.39
N ALA A 156 14.85 15.23 -5.92
CA ALA A 156 13.69 15.74 -5.20
C ALA A 156 12.70 14.62 -4.85
N LEU A 157 12.43 13.70 -5.77
CA LEU A 157 11.60 12.52 -5.53
C LEU A 157 12.18 11.66 -4.40
N GLN A 158 13.46 11.33 -4.47
CA GLN A 158 14.14 10.50 -3.46
C GLN A 158 14.12 11.14 -2.09
N LEU A 159 14.44 12.43 -2.01
CA LEU A 159 14.46 13.17 -0.74
C LEU A 159 13.06 13.23 -0.11
N LYS A 160 12.06 13.58 -0.89
CA LYS A 160 10.67 13.69 -0.44
C LYS A 160 10.12 12.35 0.03
N ALA A 161 10.31 11.30 -0.76
CA ALA A 161 9.87 9.96 -0.41
C ALA A 161 10.61 9.40 0.81
N ALA A 162 11.92 9.63 0.92
CA ALA A 162 12.71 9.22 2.09
C ALA A 162 12.23 9.91 3.39
N VAL A 163 11.87 11.18 3.33
CA VAL A 163 11.31 11.89 4.48
C VAL A 163 9.92 11.38 4.81
N ASP A 164 9.03 11.27 3.84
CA ASP A 164 7.62 10.91 4.05
C ASP A 164 7.45 9.47 4.55
N PHE A 165 8.10 8.50 3.90
CA PHE A 165 8.02 7.09 4.29
C PHE A 165 9.02 6.74 5.39
N GLY A 166 10.27 7.19 5.25
CA GLY A 166 11.35 6.83 6.17
C GLY A 166 11.06 7.24 7.61
N THR A 167 10.47 8.42 7.82
CA THR A 167 10.10 8.90 9.14
C THR A 167 9.09 7.94 9.82
N LEU A 168 8.05 7.52 9.11
CA LEU A 168 7.03 6.63 9.67
C LEU A 168 7.55 5.20 9.87
N LEU A 169 8.35 4.69 8.92
CA LEU A 169 8.97 3.37 9.05
C LEU A 169 9.94 3.30 10.24
N LEU A 170 10.73 4.35 10.48
CA LEU A 170 11.62 4.46 11.63
C LEU A 170 10.87 4.60 12.96
N ASP A 171 9.66 5.18 12.94
CA ASP A 171 8.75 5.18 14.09
C ASP A 171 8.11 3.79 14.32
N GLY A 172 8.38 2.81 13.48
CA GLY A 172 7.81 1.46 13.55
C GLY A 172 6.43 1.32 12.93
N PHE A 173 6.02 2.27 12.10
CA PHE A 173 4.74 2.24 11.38
C PHE A 173 4.90 1.78 9.92
N GLY A 174 3.89 1.07 9.42
CA GLY A 174 3.84 0.59 8.04
C GLY A 174 4.37 -0.82 7.83
N ASP A 175 3.58 -1.62 7.15
CA ASP A 175 3.89 -2.99 6.74
C ASP A 175 4.29 -3.06 5.26
N GLY A 176 4.43 -1.91 4.62
CA GLY A 176 4.86 -1.73 3.25
C GLY A 176 4.68 -0.29 2.78
N ILE A 177 5.09 -0.04 1.56
CA ILE A 177 4.98 1.26 0.90
C ILE A 177 4.48 1.11 -0.54
N MET A 178 3.73 2.11 -0.98
CA MET A 178 3.23 2.28 -2.34
C MET A 178 3.42 3.74 -2.75
N LEU A 179 4.14 3.97 -3.83
CA LEU A 179 4.42 5.32 -4.33
C LEU A 179 3.95 5.43 -5.78
N HIS A 180 3.06 6.38 -6.02
CA HIS A 180 2.72 6.84 -7.36
C HIS A 180 3.45 8.15 -7.66
N ASN A 181 4.07 8.27 -8.83
CA ASN A 181 4.71 9.51 -9.27
C ASN A 181 4.55 9.69 -10.79
N GLU A 182 3.87 10.74 -11.19
CA GLU A 182 3.61 11.04 -12.61
C GLU A 182 4.81 11.68 -13.33
N GLY A 183 5.83 12.14 -12.59
CA GLY A 183 6.91 12.95 -13.13
C GLY A 183 8.15 12.18 -13.59
N CYS A 184 8.30 10.90 -13.24
CA CYS A 184 9.42 10.04 -13.59
C CYS A 184 8.94 8.69 -14.09
N GLU A 185 9.84 7.93 -14.71
CA GLU A 185 9.60 6.53 -15.08
C GLU A 185 9.28 5.67 -13.86
N THR A 186 8.42 4.68 -14.03
CA THR A 186 7.95 3.84 -12.93
C THR A 186 9.07 3.03 -12.28
N MET A 187 10.08 2.59 -13.07
CA MET A 187 11.25 1.90 -12.52
C MET A 187 12.07 2.77 -11.55
N VAL A 188 12.15 4.09 -11.81
CA VAL A 188 12.82 5.04 -10.89
C VAL A 188 12.06 5.11 -9.57
N THR A 189 10.74 5.16 -9.63
CA THR A 189 9.86 5.16 -8.45
C THR A 189 10.01 3.87 -7.64
N ASP A 190 10.03 2.71 -8.31
CA ASP A 190 10.25 1.42 -7.65
C ASP A 190 11.62 1.36 -6.97
N SER A 191 12.69 1.77 -7.67
CA SER A 191 14.05 1.81 -7.11
C SER A 191 14.15 2.71 -5.88
N CYS A 192 13.43 3.84 -5.89
CA CYS A 192 13.34 4.73 -4.73
C CYS A 192 12.70 4.02 -3.53
N MET A 193 11.59 3.30 -3.71
CA MET A 193 10.92 2.53 -2.65
C MET A 193 11.84 1.46 -2.06
N PHE A 194 12.53 0.69 -2.90
CA PHE A 194 13.49 -0.32 -2.43
C PHE A 194 14.62 0.28 -1.61
N GLY A 195 15.18 1.42 -2.05
CA GLY A 195 16.21 2.15 -1.32
C GLY A 195 15.75 2.58 0.08
N ILE A 196 14.52 3.09 0.20
CA ILE A 196 13.92 3.49 1.49
C ILE A 196 13.79 2.28 2.42
N LEU A 197 13.25 1.17 1.93
CA LEU A 197 13.09 -0.03 2.77
C LEU A 197 14.43 -0.63 3.20
N GLN A 198 15.47 -0.55 2.38
CA GLN A 198 16.83 -0.98 2.77
C GLN A 198 17.42 -0.09 3.86
N ALA A 199 17.18 1.21 3.78
CA ALA A 199 17.72 2.19 4.74
C ALA A 199 17.00 2.19 6.11
N THR A 200 15.78 1.65 6.17
CA THR A 200 14.93 1.68 7.39
C THR A 200 14.80 0.31 8.09
N ARG A 201 15.52 -0.70 7.60
CA ARG A 201 15.56 -2.06 8.19
C ARG A 201 16.47 -2.16 9.41
#